data_46b368f31bfbe99da634e9e5e73e2f41
#
_entry.id   46b368f31bfbe99da634e9e5e73e2f41
#
_cell.length_a   1.000
_cell.length_b   1.000
_cell.length_c   1.000
_cell.angle_alpha   90.00
_cell.angle_beta   90.00
_cell.angle_gamma   90.00
#
_symmetry.space_group_name_H-M   'P 1'
#
loop_
_entity.id
_entity.type
_entity.pdbx_description
1 polymer ?
#
loop_
_entity_poly.entity_id
_entity_poly.type
_entity_poly.pdbx_seq_one_letter_code
_entity_poly.pdbx_strand_id
1 'polypeptide(L)'
;METSRNPLQAVQRLSAPAAAWLPRLGVLLLTLAGVAAGHSWWRDRALLHAAATVTENVATFAPGGGVSYTPRLRFLTPSGEIVQVLAAQGRSDAEFTPGASVPVAWPAGEPQRAGIATVWCVYRTAIWLGILGTVLFDLGWLLRLRAQQP
;
A
#
# COMPACT_ATOMS: atom_id res chain seq x y z
N MET A 1 -3.17 33.68 -46.34
CA MET A 1 -2.83 34.21 -44.99
C MET A 1 -3.01 33.05 -44.00
N GLU A 2 -1.95 32.34 -43.74
CA GLU A 2 -1.95 31.18 -42.83
C GLU A 2 -1.61 31.68 -41.43
N THR A 3 -2.61 31.70 -40.56
CA THR A 3 -2.41 32.03 -39.15
C THR A 3 -1.60 30.91 -38.52
N SER A 4 -0.30 31.07 -38.45
CA SER A 4 0.62 30.24 -37.70
C SER A 4 0.14 30.18 -36.26
N ARG A 5 -0.63 29.13 -35.90
CA ARG A 5 -1.02 28.85 -34.52
C ARG A 5 0.24 28.45 -33.78
N ASN A 6 0.75 29.38 -32.98
CA ASN A 6 1.92 29.15 -32.16
C ASN A 6 1.66 27.95 -31.22
N PRO A 7 2.38 26.81 -31.37
CA PRO A 7 2.15 25.60 -30.60
C PRO A 7 2.31 25.83 -29.08
N LEU A 8 3.09 26.83 -28.67
CA LEU A 8 3.27 27.21 -27.27
C LEU A 8 1.98 27.75 -26.63
N GLN A 9 1.13 28.46 -27.40
CA GLN A 9 -0.14 28.96 -26.92
C GLN A 9 -1.17 27.84 -26.72
N ALA A 10 -1.11 26.77 -27.51
CA ALA A 10 -1.97 25.60 -27.32
C ALA A 10 -1.62 24.85 -26.02
N VAL A 11 -0.32 24.69 -25.72
CA VAL A 11 0.15 24.06 -24.49
C VAL A 11 -0.23 24.91 -23.24
N GLN A 12 -0.11 26.22 -23.33
CA GLN A 12 -0.52 27.13 -22.24
C GLN A 12 -2.04 27.07 -21.94
N ARG A 13 -2.87 26.93 -22.97
CA ARG A 13 -4.33 26.81 -22.77
C ARG A 13 -4.76 25.52 -22.10
N LEU A 14 -4.03 24.42 -22.32
CA LEU A 14 -4.30 23.14 -21.69
C LEU A 14 -3.78 23.03 -20.24
N SER A 15 -2.77 23.81 -19.89
CA SER A 15 -2.17 23.78 -18.54
C SER A 15 -2.97 24.58 -17.49
N ALA A 16 -3.73 25.60 -17.90
CA ALA A 16 -4.48 26.45 -16.97
C ALA A 16 -5.56 25.70 -16.13
N PRO A 17 -6.44 24.87 -16.75
CA PRO A 17 -7.38 24.06 -15.96
C PRO A 17 -6.67 23.02 -15.12
N ALA A 18 -5.63 22.34 -15.64
CA ALA A 18 -4.87 21.33 -14.92
C ALA A 18 -4.22 21.90 -13.64
N ALA A 19 -3.65 23.11 -13.73
CA ALA A 19 -3.05 23.80 -12.58
C ALA A 19 -4.07 24.11 -11.45
N ALA A 20 -5.36 24.19 -11.75
CA ALA A 20 -6.39 24.43 -10.75
C ALA A 20 -6.89 23.13 -10.07
N TRP A 21 -6.98 22.02 -10.82
CA TRP A 21 -7.55 20.76 -10.34
C TRP A 21 -6.54 19.83 -9.67
N LEU A 22 -5.29 19.79 -10.15
CA LEU A 22 -4.25 18.90 -9.62
C LEU A 22 -4.03 19.04 -8.11
N PRO A 23 -3.88 20.26 -7.54
CA PRO A 23 -3.71 20.39 -6.09
C PRO A 23 -4.95 19.93 -5.30
N ARG A 24 -6.16 20.15 -5.86
CA ARG A 24 -7.41 19.71 -5.20
C ARG A 24 -7.50 18.19 -5.17
N LEU A 25 -7.14 17.52 -6.27
CA LEU A 25 -7.04 16.06 -6.32
C LEU A 25 -5.96 15.54 -5.36
N GLY A 26 -4.81 16.21 -5.29
CA GLY A 26 -3.75 15.90 -4.34
C GLY A 26 -4.25 15.95 -2.89
N VAL A 27 -4.94 17.02 -2.50
CA VAL A 27 -5.54 17.16 -1.14
C VAL A 27 -6.58 16.06 -0.90
N LEU A 28 -7.45 15.76 -1.87
CA LEU A 28 -8.44 14.70 -1.74
C LEU A 28 -7.78 13.33 -1.49
N LEU A 29 -6.74 12.99 -2.25
CA LEU A 29 -6.01 11.74 -2.07
C LEU A 29 -5.28 11.67 -0.73
N LEU A 30 -4.69 12.78 -0.27
CA LEU A 30 -4.06 12.87 1.05
C LEU A 30 -5.10 12.67 2.18
N THR A 31 -6.29 13.24 2.04
CA THR A 31 -7.39 13.02 2.99
C THR A 31 -7.82 11.55 3.01
N LEU A 32 -7.99 10.94 1.83
CA LEU A 32 -8.30 9.51 1.72
C LEU A 32 -7.19 8.62 2.29
N ALA A 33 -5.92 8.99 2.10
CA ALA A 33 -4.79 8.31 2.71
C ALA A 33 -4.85 8.35 4.24
N GLY A 34 -5.17 9.52 4.82
CA GLY A 34 -5.36 9.68 6.26
C GLY A 34 -6.51 8.82 6.81
N VAL A 35 -7.65 8.81 6.12
CA VAL A 35 -8.80 7.96 6.49
C VAL A 35 -8.43 6.47 6.40
N ALA A 36 -7.75 6.05 5.32
CA ALA A 36 -7.32 4.66 5.15
C ALA A 36 -6.31 4.24 6.24
N ALA A 37 -5.36 5.12 6.59
CA ALA A 37 -4.41 4.87 7.68
C ALA A 37 -5.11 4.75 9.03
N GLY A 38 -6.02 5.67 9.35
CA GLY A 38 -6.81 5.64 10.59
C GLY A 38 -7.68 4.39 10.70
N HIS A 39 -8.32 3.98 9.60
CA HIS A 39 -9.09 2.74 9.57
C HIS A 39 -8.22 1.49 9.77
N SER A 40 -7.05 1.43 9.11
CA SER A 40 -6.10 0.33 9.28
C SER A 40 -5.60 0.25 10.73
N TRP A 41 -5.24 1.38 11.32
CA TRP A 41 -4.81 1.45 12.71
C TRP A 41 -5.90 1.03 13.72
N TRP A 42 -7.15 1.45 13.49
CA TRP A 42 -8.28 1.03 14.31
C TRP A 42 -8.49 -0.48 14.27
N ARG A 43 -8.41 -1.08 13.08
CA ARG A 43 -8.53 -2.53 12.90
C ARG A 43 -7.36 -3.28 13.55
N ASP A 44 -6.14 -2.78 13.38
CA ASP A 44 -4.93 -3.41 13.92
C ASP A 44 -4.94 -3.46 15.45
N ARG A 45 -5.51 -2.45 16.12
CA ARG A 45 -5.67 -2.43 17.57
C ARG A 45 -6.56 -3.55 18.14
N ALA A 46 -7.48 -4.05 17.32
CA ALA A 46 -8.39 -5.13 17.72
C ALA A 46 -7.77 -6.52 17.53
N LEU A 47 -6.56 -6.60 16.94
CA LEU A 47 -5.87 -7.86 16.69
C LEU A 47 -4.90 -8.20 17.83
N LEU A 48 -4.72 -9.49 18.05
CA LEU A 48 -3.63 -10.01 18.88
C LEU A 48 -2.36 -10.11 18.03
N HIS A 49 -1.23 -9.77 18.62
CA HIS A 49 0.06 -9.74 17.96
C HIS A 49 1.04 -10.71 18.61
N ALA A 50 1.86 -11.39 17.81
CA ALA A 50 2.98 -12.19 18.28
C ALA A 50 4.11 -12.22 17.23
N ALA A 51 5.27 -12.74 17.64
CA ALA A 51 6.32 -13.14 16.73
C ALA A 51 6.07 -14.58 16.27
N ALA A 52 6.09 -14.81 14.94
CA ALA A 52 6.03 -16.13 14.35
C ALA A 52 7.35 -16.48 13.68
N THR A 53 7.70 -17.75 13.66
CA THR A 53 8.83 -18.27 12.90
C THR A 53 8.32 -18.85 11.58
N VAL A 54 8.93 -18.45 10.47
CA VAL A 54 8.69 -19.07 9.16
C VAL A 54 9.29 -20.47 9.16
N THR A 55 8.48 -21.50 9.01
CA THR A 55 8.97 -22.88 8.96
C THR A 55 9.37 -23.30 7.56
N GLU A 56 8.57 -22.95 6.57
CA GLU A 56 8.82 -23.25 5.15
C GLU A 56 8.03 -22.28 4.25
N ASN A 57 8.42 -22.22 2.97
CA ASN A 57 7.65 -21.55 1.92
C ASN A 57 6.97 -22.61 1.04
N VAL A 58 5.65 -22.66 1.07
CA VAL A 58 4.87 -23.60 0.26
C VAL A 58 4.63 -22.98 -1.11
N ALA A 59 5.14 -23.63 -2.15
CA ALA A 59 4.89 -23.22 -3.53
C ALA A 59 3.47 -23.64 -3.96
N THR A 60 2.69 -22.70 -4.45
CA THR A 60 1.35 -22.91 -4.99
C THR A 60 1.34 -22.45 -6.44
N PHE A 61 0.86 -23.30 -7.34
CA PHE A 61 0.72 -22.96 -8.76
C PHE A 61 -0.59 -22.21 -8.99
N ALA A 62 -0.50 -21.00 -9.51
CA ALA A 62 -1.68 -20.23 -9.89
C ALA A 62 -2.27 -20.72 -11.21
N PRO A 63 -3.60 -20.67 -11.39
CA PRO A 63 -4.23 -20.89 -12.69
C PRO A 63 -3.71 -19.81 -13.67
N GLY A 64 -2.82 -20.15 -14.56
CA GLY A 64 -2.13 -19.22 -15.48
C GLY A 64 -0.60 -19.36 -15.51
N GLY A 65 -0.04 -20.33 -14.78
CA GLY A 65 1.38 -20.73 -14.87
C GLY A 65 2.35 -19.96 -13.98
N GLY A 66 1.85 -19.09 -13.07
CA GLY A 66 2.68 -18.44 -12.05
C GLY A 66 2.88 -19.31 -10.81
N VAL A 67 4.07 -19.23 -10.20
CA VAL A 67 4.33 -19.83 -8.89
C VAL A 67 4.16 -18.74 -7.83
N SER A 68 3.38 -19.03 -6.78
CA SER A 68 3.23 -18.19 -5.60
C SER A 68 3.78 -18.94 -4.39
N TYR A 69 4.62 -18.27 -3.60
CA TYR A 69 5.16 -18.82 -2.37
C TYR A 69 4.38 -18.29 -1.18
N THR A 70 3.82 -19.19 -0.38
CA THR A 70 3.08 -18.84 0.83
C THR A 70 3.86 -19.37 2.03
N PRO A 71 4.33 -18.48 2.93
CA PRO A 71 5.08 -18.91 4.08
C PRO A 71 4.17 -19.63 5.09
N ARG A 72 4.64 -20.75 5.64
CA ARG A 72 4.05 -21.42 6.79
C ARG A 72 4.62 -20.80 8.06
N LEU A 73 3.73 -20.32 8.92
CA LEU A 73 4.06 -19.60 10.13
C LEU A 73 3.79 -20.48 11.35
N ARG A 74 4.72 -20.49 12.28
CA ARG A 74 4.56 -21.14 13.61
C ARG A 74 4.73 -20.10 14.68
N PHE A 75 3.75 -19.97 15.58
CA PHE A 75 3.78 -19.03 16.67
C PHE A 75 3.09 -19.58 17.93
N LEU A 76 3.37 -18.96 19.08
CA LEU A 76 2.76 -19.26 20.35
C LEU A 76 1.65 -18.24 20.62
N THR A 77 0.46 -18.73 20.92
CA THR A 77 -0.66 -17.87 21.36
C THR A 77 -0.47 -17.42 22.81
N PRO A 78 -1.16 -16.37 23.27
CA PRO A 78 -1.14 -15.98 24.69
C PRO A 78 -1.63 -17.07 25.64
N SER A 79 -2.43 -18.03 25.15
CA SER A 79 -2.88 -19.20 25.92
C SER A 79 -1.83 -20.33 26.03
N GLY A 80 -0.66 -20.18 25.38
CA GLY A 80 0.41 -21.19 25.38
C GLY A 80 0.24 -22.27 24.31
N GLU A 81 -0.73 -22.14 23.41
CA GLU A 81 -0.92 -23.07 22.29
C GLU A 81 0.04 -22.76 21.14
N ILE A 82 0.68 -23.79 20.58
CA ILE A 82 1.50 -23.66 19.36
C ILE A 82 0.59 -23.83 18.15
N VAL A 83 0.48 -22.78 17.37
CA VAL A 83 -0.33 -22.75 16.15
C VAL A 83 0.55 -22.72 14.91
N GLN A 84 0.18 -23.50 13.89
CA GLN A 84 0.80 -23.47 12.57
C GLN A 84 -0.25 -23.10 11.52
N VAL A 85 0.02 -22.06 10.73
CA VAL A 85 -0.89 -21.58 9.69
C VAL A 85 -0.11 -21.24 8.41
N LEU A 86 -0.79 -21.30 7.29
CA LEU A 86 -0.31 -20.70 6.05
C LEU A 86 -0.68 -19.22 6.09
N ALA A 87 0.26 -18.32 5.80
CA ALA A 87 -0.04 -16.90 5.70
C ALA A 87 -1.14 -16.66 4.65
N ALA A 88 -2.05 -15.73 4.92
CA ALA A 88 -3.17 -15.44 4.00
C ALA A 88 -2.73 -14.85 2.64
N GLN A 89 -1.47 -14.46 2.50
CA GLN A 89 -0.93 -13.83 1.30
C GLN A 89 0.31 -14.59 0.81
N GLY A 90 0.21 -15.17 -0.38
CA GLY A 90 1.34 -15.68 -1.15
C GLY A 90 1.92 -14.59 -2.05
N ARG A 91 3.21 -14.71 -2.39
CA ARG A 91 3.94 -13.81 -3.30
C ARG A 91 4.67 -14.60 -4.39
N SER A 92 5.00 -13.89 -5.48
CA SER A 92 5.76 -14.47 -6.58
C SER A 92 7.18 -14.93 -6.19
N ASP A 93 7.72 -14.39 -5.11
CA ASP A 93 9.04 -14.68 -4.56
C ASP A 93 8.94 -15.15 -3.10
N ALA A 94 9.87 -16.00 -2.69
CA ALA A 94 10.01 -16.44 -1.32
C ALA A 94 10.62 -15.30 -0.47
N GLU A 95 9.81 -14.31 -0.11
CA GLU A 95 10.23 -13.10 0.61
C GLU A 95 10.83 -13.41 1.99
N PHE A 96 10.38 -14.49 2.62
CA PHE A 96 10.82 -14.86 3.97
C PHE A 96 11.65 -16.12 3.97
N THR A 97 12.86 -16.02 4.52
CA THR A 97 13.74 -17.21 4.68
C THR A 97 13.20 -18.12 5.78
N PRO A 98 13.19 -19.44 5.61
CA PRO A 98 12.90 -20.37 6.70
C PRO A 98 13.78 -20.09 7.93
N GLY A 99 13.17 -20.06 9.12
CA GLY A 99 13.81 -19.65 10.37
C GLY A 99 13.68 -18.15 10.67
N ALA A 100 13.27 -17.30 9.73
CA ALA A 100 13.05 -15.88 9.99
C ALA A 100 11.91 -15.65 10.97
N SER A 101 12.07 -14.65 11.85
CA SER A 101 11.00 -14.17 12.73
C SER A 101 10.24 -13.04 12.08
N VAL A 102 8.92 -13.16 12.00
CA VAL A 102 8.03 -12.18 11.40
C VAL A 102 6.89 -11.81 12.36
N PRO A 103 6.45 -10.54 12.42
CA PRO A 103 5.29 -10.16 13.19
C PRO A 103 4.02 -10.71 12.55
N VAL A 104 3.15 -11.29 13.37
CA VAL A 104 1.83 -11.79 12.95
C VAL A 104 0.74 -11.18 13.79
N ALA A 105 -0.45 -11.03 13.20
CA ALA A 105 -1.63 -10.57 13.87
C ALA A 105 -2.85 -11.40 13.49
N TRP A 106 -3.77 -11.60 14.43
CA TRP A 106 -5.01 -12.37 14.25
C TRP A 106 -6.15 -11.83 15.11
N PRO A 107 -7.41 -12.05 14.71
CA PRO A 107 -8.58 -11.74 15.54
C PRO A 107 -8.60 -12.60 16.82
N ALA A 108 -9.06 -12.03 17.91
CA ALA A 108 -9.22 -12.78 19.17
C ALA A 108 -10.10 -14.01 18.96
N GLY A 109 -9.61 -15.18 19.37
CA GLY A 109 -10.31 -16.46 19.23
C GLY A 109 -10.12 -17.17 17.88
N GLU A 110 -9.45 -16.54 16.88
CA GLU A 110 -9.27 -17.13 15.54
C GLU A 110 -7.77 -17.17 15.12
N PRO A 111 -6.89 -17.87 15.85
CA PRO A 111 -5.46 -17.89 15.52
C PRO A 111 -5.14 -18.50 14.16
N GLN A 112 -6.06 -19.32 13.61
CA GLN A 112 -5.94 -19.91 12.27
C GLN A 112 -6.02 -18.87 11.14
N ARG A 113 -6.50 -17.66 11.43
CA ARG A 113 -6.58 -16.53 10.48
C ARG A 113 -5.41 -15.56 10.63
N ALA A 114 -4.32 -15.99 11.28
CA ALA A 114 -3.13 -15.17 11.42
C ALA A 114 -2.54 -14.80 10.06
N GLY A 115 -2.18 -13.53 9.95
CA GLY A 115 -1.51 -12.96 8.79
C GLY A 115 -0.26 -12.20 9.20
N ILE A 116 0.66 -11.98 8.24
CA ILE A 116 1.87 -11.19 8.47
C ILE A 116 1.49 -9.72 8.64
N ALA A 117 1.85 -9.13 9.78
CA ALA A 117 1.49 -7.77 10.20
C ALA A 117 2.66 -6.80 10.08
N THR A 118 3.35 -6.79 8.93
CA THR A 118 4.35 -5.74 8.67
C THR A 118 3.66 -4.42 8.36
N VAL A 119 4.32 -3.29 8.65
CA VAL A 119 3.83 -1.94 8.33
C VAL A 119 3.40 -1.83 6.87
N TRP A 120 4.18 -2.42 5.96
CA TRP A 120 3.85 -2.44 4.54
C TRP A 120 2.54 -3.17 4.24
N CYS A 121 2.30 -4.34 4.86
CA CYS A 121 1.06 -5.10 4.64
C CYS A 121 -0.17 -4.38 5.19
N VAL A 122 -0.04 -3.74 6.36
CA VAL A 122 -1.15 -3.04 7.03
C VAL A 122 -1.49 -1.72 6.36
N TYR A 123 -0.48 -0.93 5.96
CA TYR A 123 -0.67 0.45 5.49
C TYR A 123 -0.44 0.65 3.99
N ARG A 124 -0.26 -0.41 3.20
CA ARG A 124 0.06 -0.33 1.76
C ARG A 124 -0.84 0.63 0.99
N THR A 125 -2.15 0.55 1.18
CA THR A 125 -3.11 1.43 0.47
C THR A 125 -2.94 2.89 0.86
N ALA A 126 -2.78 3.17 2.16
CA ALA A 126 -2.56 4.53 2.65
C ALA A 126 -1.24 5.12 2.14
N ILE A 127 -0.18 4.32 2.10
CA ILE A 127 1.14 4.72 1.59
C ILE A 127 1.05 5.12 0.12
N TRP A 128 0.43 4.28 -0.73
CA TRP A 128 0.29 4.59 -2.16
C TRP A 128 -0.58 5.82 -2.42
N LEU A 129 -1.70 5.96 -1.72
CA LEU A 129 -2.54 7.15 -1.81
C LEU A 129 -1.79 8.40 -1.36
N GLY A 130 -1.00 8.30 -0.28
CA GLY A 130 -0.18 9.39 0.22
C GLY A 130 0.87 9.84 -0.79
N ILE A 131 1.64 8.91 -1.35
CA ILE A 131 2.65 9.22 -2.37
C ILE A 131 2.01 9.89 -3.59
N LEU A 132 0.93 9.30 -4.14
CA LEU A 132 0.24 9.85 -5.31
C LEU A 132 -0.34 11.23 -5.01
N GLY A 133 -0.94 11.41 -3.83
CA GLY A 133 -1.51 12.69 -3.39
C GLY A 133 -0.45 13.78 -3.29
N THR A 134 0.71 13.49 -2.71
CA THR A 134 1.84 14.42 -2.60
C THR A 134 2.37 14.81 -3.98
N VAL A 135 2.62 13.84 -4.85
CA VAL A 135 3.11 14.12 -6.21
C VAL A 135 2.15 15.02 -7.00
N LEU A 136 0.84 14.75 -6.94
CA LEU A 136 -0.14 15.58 -7.65
C LEU A 136 -0.26 16.98 -7.04
N PHE A 137 -0.17 17.10 -5.73
CA PHE A 137 -0.19 18.38 -5.03
C PHE A 137 1.01 19.23 -5.44
N ASP A 138 2.23 18.68 -5.37
CA ASP A 138 3.46 19.39 -5.70
C ASP A 138 3.52 19.79 -7.17
N LEU A 139 3.12 18.87 -8.08
CA LEU A 139 3.06 19.16 -9.50
C LEU A 139 2.09 20.32 -9.79
N GLY A 140 0.90 20.28 -9.19
CA GLY A 140 -0.08 21.33 -9.35
C GLY A 140 0.37 22.67 -8.77
N TRP A 141 1.09 22.66 -7.66
CA TRP A 141 1.70 23.84 -7.06
C TRP A 141 2.77 24.45 -7.97
N LEU A 142 3.68 23.64 -8.49
CA LEU A 142 4.72 24.08 -9.44
C LEU A 142 4.13 24.70 -10.71
N LEU A 143 3.07 24.09 -11.27
CA LEU A 143 2.39 24.65 -12.43
C LEU A 143 1.76 26.02 -12.15
N ARG A 144 1.22 26.22 -10.95
CA ARG A 144 0.70 27.55 -10.53
C ARG A 144 1.78 28.59 -10.41
N LEU A 145 2.92 28.26 -9.82
CA LEU A 145 4.06 29.17 -9.69
C LEU A 145 4.58 29.61 -11.06
N ARG A 146 4.68 28.68 -12.02
CA ARG A 146 5.09 29.00 -13.39
C ARG A 146 4.09 29.89 -14.13
N ALA A 147 2.81 29.70 -13.88
CA ALA A 147 1.76 30.51 -14.51
C ALA A 147 1.69 31.94 -13.98
N GLN A 148 2.32 32.23 -12.83
CA GLN A 148 2.37 33.57 -12.21
C GLN A 148 3.63 34.35 -12.56
N GLN A 149 4.60 33.73 -13.23
CA GLN A 149 5.78 34.45 -13.73
C GLN A 149 5.41 35.20 -15.00
N PRO A 150 5.61 36.56 -15.03
CA PRO A 150 5.27 37.40 -16.20
C PRO A 150 6.13 37.09 -17.43
#